data_570d38c9926c56823674119f64d78630
#
_entry.id   570d38c9926c56823674119f64d78630
#
_cell.length_a   1.000
_cell.length_b   1.000
_cell.length_c   1.000
_cell.angle_alpha   90.00
_cell.angle_beta   90.00
_cell.angle_gamma   90.00
#
_symmetry.space_group_name_H-M   'P 1'
#
loop_
_entity.id
_entity.type
_entity.pdbx_description
1 polymer ?
#
loop_
_entity_poly.entity_id
_entity_poly.type
_entity_poly.pdbx_seq_one_letter_code
_entity_poly.pdbx_strand_id
1 'polypeptide(L)'
;MAVREEFRLPRWPIVIVAIASAAGTASLVSPSTASSVVPSGCTSIQDVPPLYNGIEYGAAIQGLFDNFLTNGGMAGCADCHTNPASGAAGNLDLTDGDSWGDLVNIASNEDPGIMYVVPNHPEQSLLFQKINCANPAVGAQMPYEFPPGTLSPEQQALIYDWIAEGATVGTTDGIFRNGFDIRGFDQ
;
A
#
# COMPACT_ATOMS: atom_id res chain seq x y z
N MET A 1 49.15 0.95 -68.87
CA MET A 1 49.49 2.19 -68.15
C MET A 1 48.46 2.43 -67.08
N ALA A 2 48.84 2.13 -65.84
CA ALA A 2 47.97 2.34 -64.70
C ALA A 2 48.55 3.47 -63.87
N VAL A 3 47.81 4.55 -63.78
CA VAL A 3 48.16 5.72 -62.95
C VAL A 3 47.66 5.46 -61.52
N ARG A 4 48.58 5.39 -60.56
CA ARG A 4 48.28 5.35 -59.14
C ARG A 4 48.11 6.76 -58.62
N GLU A 5 46.96 7.16 -58.23
CA GLU A 5 46.75 8.38 -57.44
C GLU A 5 47.03 8.08 -55.97
N GLU A 6 48.02 8.76 -55.40
CA GLU A 6 48.35 8.76 -53.99
C GLU A 6 47.42 9.69 -53.27
N PHE A 7 46.58 9.14 -52.39
CA PHE A 7 45.71 9.93 -51.52
C PHE A 7 46.49 10.44 -50.30
N ARG A 8 46.83 11.73 -50.30
CA ARG A 8 47.43 12.39 -49.13
C ARG A 8 46.35 12.82 -48.16
N LEU A 9 46.36 12.22 -46.94
CA LEU A 9 45.52 12.67 -45.84
C LEU A 9 46.05 13.99 -45.22
N PRO A 10 45.18 14.92 -44.91
CA PRO A 10 45.58 16.17 -44.22
C PRO A 10 45.99 15.91 -42.76
N ARG A 11 47.13 16.46 -42.38
CA ARG A 11 47.62 16.48 -41.01
C ARG A 11 46.83 17.54 -40.22
N TRP A 12 46.01 17.09 -39.31
CA TRP A 12 45.33 17.97 -38.36
C TRP A 12 46.25 18.21 -37.17
N PRO A 13 46.33 19.46 -36.64
CA PRO A 13 47.12 19.73 -35.44
C PRO A 13 46.45 19.11 -34.22
N ILE A 14 47.23 18.40 -33.42
CA ILE A 14 46.79 17.87 -32.13
C ILE A 14 46.71 19.05 -31.17
N VAL A 15 45.51 19.49 -30.83
CA VAL A 15 45.26 20.44 -29.74
C VAL A 15 45.25 19.65 -28.43
N ILE A 16 46.29 19.81 -27.64
CA ILE A 16 46.33 19.25 -26.27
C ILE A 16 45.49 20.17 -25.39
N VAL A 17 44.28 19.75 -25.05
CA VAL A 17 43.48 20.41 -24.03
C VAL A 17 43.93 19.91 -22.66
N ALA A 18 44.57 20.77 -21.90
CA ALA A 18 44.91 20.51 -20.51
C ALA A 18 43.63 20.49 -19.67
N ILE A 19 43.20 19.31 -19.22
CA ILE A 19 42.08 19.18 -18.27
C ILE A 19 42.64 19.52 -16.88
N ALA A 20 42.31 20.70 -16.39
CA ALA A 20 42.51 21.05 -14.98
C ALA A 20 41.62 20.21 -14.11
N SER A 21 42.18 19.25 -13.35
CA SER A 21 41.48 18.49 -12.35
C SER A 21 41.12 19.41 -11.17
N ALA A 22 39.89 19.89 -11.11
CA ALA A 22 39.36 20.48 -9.90
C ALA A 22 39.07 19.34 -8.91
N ALA A 23 39.84 19.26 -7.84
CA ALA A 23 39.58 18.38 -6.71
C ALA A 23 38.31 18.88 -5.98
N GLY A 24 37.14 18.41 -6.44
CA GLY A 24 35.89 18.60 -5.74
C GLY A 24 35.87 17.69 -4.50
N THR A 25 35.82 18.30 -3.31
CA THR A 25 35.53 17.57 -2.07
C THR A 25 34.14 17.03 -2.16
N ALA A 26 33.99 15.74 -2.46
CA ALA A 26 32.72 15.04 -2.37
C ALA A 26 32.33 14.97 -0.88
N SER A 27 31.36 15.80 -0.47
CA SER A 27 30.68 15.63 0.80
C SER A 27 29.91 14.31 0.74
N LEU A 28 30.35 13.32 1.50
CA LEU A 28 29.61 12.10 1.74
C LEU A 28 28.37 12.47 2.57
N VAL A 29 27.24 12.67 1.88
CA VAL A 29 25.94 12.69 2.53
C VAL A 29 25.69 11.26 2.98
N SER A 30 25.88 10.99 4.25
CA SER A 30 25.45 9.72 4.85
C SER A 30 23.95 9.58 4.66
N PRO A 31 23.45 8.48 4.09
CA PRO A 31 22.02 8.25 4.07
C PRO A 31 21.54 8.19 5.54
N SER A 32 20.64 9.11 5.88
CA SER A 32 19.91 9.03 7.13
C SER A 32 19.09 7.72 7.08
N THR A 33 19.50 6.71 7.82
CA THR A 33 18.68 5.52 8.03
C THR A 33 17.49 5.98 8.87
N ALA A 34 16.37 6.26 8.20
CA ALA A 34 15.11 6.36 8.89
C ALA A 34 14.92 5.04 9.64
N SER A 35 14.88 5.11 10.97
CA SER A 35 14.59 3.94 11.81
C SER A 35 13.12 3.62 11.60
N SER A 36 12.83 2.71 10.69
CA SER A 36 11.46 2.21 10.51
C SER A 36 11.08 1.50 11.80
N VAL A 37 10.04 1.96 12.47
CA VAL A 37 9.47 1.25 13.61
C VAL A 37 8.89 -0.06 13.07
N VAL A 38 9.40 -1.19 13.57
CA VAL A 38 8.89 -2.51 13.19
C VAL A 38 7.58 -2.73 13.96
N PRO A 39 6.46 -3.03 13.29
CA PRO A 39 5.21 -3.33 13.98
C PRO A 39 5.37 -4.54 14.89
N SER A 40 4.64 -4.57 16.00
CA SER A 40 4.73 -5.65 16.97
C SER A 40 3.37 -5.98 17.60
N GLY A 41 3.28 -7.19 18.18
CA GLY A 41 2.02 -7.68 18.70
C GLY A 41 1.00 -7.99 17.61
N CYS A 42 1.46 -8.35 16.41
CA CYS A 42 0.61 -8.74 15.30
C CYS A 42 0.17 -10.19 15.44
N THR A 43 -1.05 -10.48 15.02
CA THR A 43 -1.62 -11.83 15.01
C THR A 43 -1.35 -12.49 13.66
N SER A 44 -0.96 -13.77 13.64
CA SER A 44 -0.88 -14.54 12.40
C SER A 44 -2.28 -14.78 11.85
N ILE A 45 -2.51 -14.43 10.60
CA ILE A 45 -3.85 -14.44 9.98
C ILE A 45 -3.90 -15.19 8.66
N GLN A 46 -2.75 -15.51 8.05
CA GLN A 46 -2.63 -16.06 6.69
C GLN A 46 -3.38 -17.38 6.49
N ASP A 47 -3.55 -18.15 7.56
CA ASP A 47 -4.20 -19.47 7.54
C ASP A 47 -5.62 -19.45 8.13
N VAL A 48 -6.17 -18.25 8.40
CA VAL A 48 -7.53 -18.14 8.95
C VAL A 48 -8.54 -18.45 7.84
N PRO A 49 -9.36 -19.51 7.97
CA PRO A 49 -10.41 -19.80 7.01
C PRO A 49 -11.63 -18.86 7.20
N PRO A 50 -12.38 -18.55 6.13
CA PRO A 50 -12.12 -18.97 4.76
C PRO A 50 -10.92 -18.23 4.16
N LEU A 51 -10.14 -18.93 3.28
CA LEU A 51 -9.13 -18.28 2.46
C LEU A 51 -9.85 -17.64 1.28
N TYR A 52 -9.81 -16.34 1.19
CA TYR A 52 -10.49 -15.58 0.15
C TYR A 52 -9.66 -15.50 -1.12
N ASN A 53 -10.30 -15.37 -2.26
CA ASN A 53 -9.66 -15.02 -3.53
C ASN A 53 -10.65 -14.36 -4.49
N GLY A 54 -10.11 -13.59 -5.44
CA GLY A 54 -10.93 -12.84 -6.38
C GLY A 54 -11.81 -11.81 -5.66
N ILE A 55 -11.29 -11.20 -4.60
CA ILE A 55 -12.03 -10.32 -3.72
C ILE A 55 -12.43 -9.06 -4.48
N GLU A 56 -13.72 -8.80 -4.55
CA GLU A 56 -14.25 -7.57 -5.10
C GLU A 56 -14.25 -6.48 -4.02
N TYR A 57 -13.55 -5.37 -4.32
CA TYR A 57 -13.36 -4.29 -3.36
C TYR A 57 -14.69 -3.70 -2.87
N GLY A 58 -15.56 -3.32 -3.81
CA GLY A 58 -16.82 -2.64 -3.50
C GLY A 58 -17.73 -3.46 -2.60
N ALA A 59 -17.92 -4.75 -2.90
CA ALA A 59 -18.81 -5.59 -2.12
C ALA A 59 -18.20 -6.07 -0.81
N ALA A 60 -16.91 -6.39 -0.79
CA ALA A 60 -16.28 -7.03 0.35
C ALA A 60 -15.51 -6.03 1.25
N ILE A 61 -14.58 -5.27 0.68
CA ILE A 61 -13.72 -4.39 1.47
C ILE A 61 -14.45 -3.10 1.85
N GLN A 62 -15.12 -2.47 0.88
CA GLN A 62 -15.93 -1.28 1.16
C GLN A 62 -17.07 -1.60 2.11
N GLY A 63 -17.77 -2.73 1.89
CA GLY A 63 -18.81 -3.17 2.80
C GLY A 63 -18.33 -3.37 4.24
N LEU A 64 -17.07 -3.79 4.42
CA LEU A 64 -16.44 -3.87 5.74
C LEU A 64 -16.11 -2.47 6.31
N PHE A 65 -15.68 -1.53 5.48
CA PHE A 65 -15.44 -0.15 5.92
C PHE A 65 -16.71 0.56 6.34
N ASP A 66 -17.81 0.27 5.66
CA ASP A 66 -19.11 0.87 5.98
C ASP A 66 -19.75 0.25 7.23
N ASN A 67 -19.56 -1.06 7.47
CA ASN A 67 -20.24 -1.80 8.54
C ASN A 67 -19.40 -2.96 9.07
N PHE A 68 -18.41 -2.74 9.90
CA PHE A 68 -17.68 -3.86 10.51
C PHE A 68 -18.38 -4.47 11.75
N LEU A 69 -19.28 -3.72 12.38
CA LEU A 69 -20.07 -4.21 13.53
C LEU A 69 -21.43 -4.78 13.07
N THR A 70 -21.51 -6.09 12.87
CA THR A 70 -22.73 -6.79 12.42
C THR A 70 -23.82 -6.92 13.48
N ASN A 71 -23.60 -6.48 14.73
CA ASN A 71 -24.53 -6.67 15.85
C ASN A 71 -25.29 -5.39 16.27
N GLY A 72 -25.70 -4.57 15.31
CA GLY A 72 -26.58 -3.42 15.57
C GLY A 72 -25.90 -2.19 16.16
N GLY A 73 -24.58 -2.16 16.19
CA GLY A 73 -23.79 -0.96 16.40
C GLY A 73 -23.45 -0.35 15.03
N MET A 74 -23.90 0.84 14.78
CA MET A 74 -23.54 1.60 13.57
C MET A 74 -22.14 2.18 13.76
N ALA A 75 -21.11 1.41 13.45
CA ALA A 75 -19.77 1.96 13.34
C ALA A 75 -19.01 1.22 12.24
N GLY A 76 -18.83 1.90 11.15
CA GLY A 76 -17.88 1.56 10.10
C GLY A 76 -16.58 2.32 10.28
N CYS A 77 -15.54 1.90 9.60
CA CYS A 77 -14.31 2.69 9.51
C CYS A 77 -14.59 4.06 8.88
N ALA A 78 -15.48 4.08 7.88
CA ALA A 78 -15.90 5.25 7.14
C ALA A 78 -16.65 6.28 8.01
N ASP A 79 -17.22 5.91 9.17
CA ASP A 79 -17.87 6.88 10.07
C ASP A 79 -16.89 7.90 10.65
N CYS A 80 -15.64 7.48 10.88
CA CYS A 80 -14.57 8.35 11.38
C CYS A 80 -13.60 8.78 10.27
N HIS A 81 -13.35 7.91 9.31
CA HIS A 81 -12.49 8.15 8.16
C HIS A 81 -13.34 8.57 6.95
N THR A 82 -13.85 9.79 6.99
CA THR A 82 -14.70 10.38 5.97
C THR A 82 -13.92 11.41 5.15
N ASN A 83 -14.60 12.23 4.38
CA ASN A 83 -13.99 13.28 3.60
C ASN A 83 -13.03 14.17 4.42
N PRO A 84 -11.75 14.30 4.03
CA PRO A 84 -10.75 15.08 4.74
C PRO A 84 -11.12 16.55 5.00
N ALA A 85 -11.90 17.15 4.11
CA ALA A 85 -12.40 18.52 4.27
C ALA A 85 -13.30 18.70 5.51
N SER A 86 -13.85 17.60 6.03
CA SER A 86 -14.67 17.57 7.24
C SER A 86 -13.87 17.29 8.51
N GLY A 87 -12.53 17.15 8.43
CA GLY A 87 -11.66 16.85 9.56
C GLY A 87 -11.57 15.36 9.87
N ALA A 88 -11.59 14.52 8.85
CA ALA A 88 -11.44 13.07 8.97
C ALA A 88 -10.25 12.64 9.83
N ALA A 89 -10.43 11.60 10.62
CA ALA A 89 -9.36 11.01 11.40
C ALA A 89 -8.20 10.59 10.50
N GLY A 90 -6.99 11.02 10.82
CA GLY A 90 -5.79 10.76 10.02
C GLY A 90 -5.82 11.36 8.61
N ASN A 91 -6.77 12.22 8.29
CA ASN A 91 -6.97 12.80 6.95
C ASN A 91 -7.05 11.72 5.85
N LEU A 92 -7.68 10.60 6.17
CA LEU A 92 -7.90 9.44 5.30
C LEU A 92 -9.40 9.31 5.00
N ASP A 93 -9.77 9.16 3.73
CA ASP A 93 -11.14 8.90 3.30
C ASP A 93 -11.35 7.42 3.00
N LEU A 94 -12.27 6.80 3.74
CA LEU A 94 -12.69 5.41 3.53
C LEU A 94 -14.14 5.30 3.07
N THR A 95 -14.72 6.41 2.60
CA THR A 95 -16.08 6.40 2.04
C THR A 95 -16.12 5.77 0.65
N ASP A 96 -17.29 5.28 0.28
CA ASP A 96 -17.52 4.65 -1.02
C ASP A 96 -17.19 5.62 -2.18
N GLY A 97 -16.47 5.10 -3.16
CA GLY A 97 -16.00 5.82 -4.34
C GLY A 97 -14.61 6.41 -4.24
N ASP A 98 -14.13 6.80 -3.06
CA ASP A 98 -12.83 7.45 -2.85
C ASP A 98 -11.80 6.52 -2.19
N SER A 99 -12.23 5.66 -1.30
CA SER A 99 -11.40 4.84 -0.40
C SER A 99 -10.31 4.01 -1.09
N TRP A 100 -10.58 3.37 -2.21
CA TRP A 100 -9.57 2.60 -2.92
C TRP A 100 -8.42 3.47 -3.43
N GLY A 101 -8.77 4.63 -4.00
CA GLY A 101 -7.81 5.61 -4.52
C GLY A 101 -6.96 6.25 -3.43
N ASP A 102 -7.51 6.38 -2.22
CA ASP A 102 -6.83 6.95 -1.06
C ASP A 102 -5.98 5.93 -0.28
N LEU A 103 -6.12 4.64 -0.61
CA LEU A 103 -5.41 3.56 0.07
C LEU A 103 -4.26 2.96 -0.74
N VAL A 104 -4.50 2.60 -2.02
CA VAL A 104 -3.59 1.71 -2.74
C VAL A 104 -2.42 2.47 -3.34
N ASN A 105 -1.21 2.15 -2.90
CA ASN A 105 0.04 2.83 -3.25
C ASN A 105 0.07 4.31 -2.83
N ILE A 106 -0.70 4.68 -1.82
CA ILE A 106 -0.73 6.04 -1.27
C ILE A 106 0.08 6.08 0.03
N ALA A 107 0.93 7.10 0.15
CA ALA A 107 1.71 7.34 1.36
C ALA A 107 0.81 7.77 2.52
N SER A 108 1.06 7.24 3.70
CA SER A 108 0.33 7.60 4.90
C SER A 108 0.55 9.07 5.28
N ASN A 109 -0.52 9.73 5.71
CA ASN A 109 -0.44 11.08 6.25
C ASN A 109 0.28 11.14 7.61
N GLU A 110 0.33 10.02 8.36
CA GLU A 110 1.03 9.94 9.64
C GLU A 110 2.55 9.78 9.47
N ASP A 111 2.98 9.05 8.43
CA ASP A 111 4.38 8.90 8.02
C ASP A 111 4.47 8.67 6.51
N PRO A 112 4.92 9.65 5.73
CA PRO A 112 5.03 9.51 4.28
C PRO A 112 6.03 8.44 3.79
N GLY A 113 6.83 7.88 4.67
CA GLY A 113 7.70 6.72 4.38
C GLY A 113 6.97 5.39 4.37
N ILE A 114 5.71 5.35 4.82
CA ILE A 114 4.89 4.15 4.94
C ILE A 114 3.64 4.29 4.06
N MET A 115 3.33 3.27 3.26
CA MET A 115 2.12 3.25 2.43
C MET A 115 0.93 2.70 3.21
N TYR A 116 -0.28 3.22 2.93
CA TYR A 116 -1.50 2.64 3.49
C TYR A 116 -1.70 1.20 3.02
N VAL A 117 -1.57 0.93 1.73
CA VAL A 117 -1.63 -0.41 1.15
C VAL A 117 -0.51 -0.59 0.13
N VAL A 118 0.29 -1.63 0.35
CA VAL A 118 1.32 -2.10 -0.59
C VAL A 118 0.80 -3.38 -1.23
N PRO A 119 0.38 -3.38 -2.51
CA PRO A 119 -0.13 -4.57 -3.18
C PRO A 119 0.81 -5.76 -3.06
N ASN A 120 0.27 -6.94 -2.81
CA ASN A 120 0.95 -8.21 -2.54
C ASN A 120 1.77 -8.27 -1.24
N HIS A 121 1.73 -7.22 -0.40
CA HIS A 121 2.51 -7.16 0.84
C HIS A 121 1.65 -6.73 2.04
N PRO A 122 0.75 -7.59 2.56
CA PRO A 122 -0.14 -7.24 3.68
C PRO A 122 0.60 -6.73 4.91
N GLU A 123 1.69 -7.39 5.32
CA GLU A 123 2.45 -7.04 6.52
C GLU A 123 3.19 -5.70 6.41
N GLN A 124 3.44 -5.22 5.17
CA GLN A 124 4.03 -3.91 4.90
C GLN A 124 2.97 -2.81 4.74
N SER A 125 1.70 -3.19 4.69
CA SER A 125 0.58 -2.28 4.52
C SER A 125 0.12 -1.72 5.85
N LEU A 126 0.13 -0.39 6.02
CA LEU A 126 -0.27 0.26 7.26
C LEU A 126 -1.72 -0.06 7.63
N LEU A 127 -2.62 -0.15 6.65
CA LEU A 127 -4.01 -0.55 6.85
C LEU A 127 -4.10 -1.86 7.63
N PHE A 128 -3.38 -2.89 7.17
CA PHE A 128 -3.39 -4.20 7.82
C PHE A 128 -2.73 -4.15 9.21
N GLN A 129 -1.61 -3.45 9.35
CA GLN A 129 -0.97 -3.29 10.65
C GLN A 129 -1.89 -2.61 11.66
N LYS A 130 -2.65 -1.61 11.26
CA LYS A 130 -3.59 -0.88 12.13
C LYS A 130 -4.69 -1.78 12.70
N ILE A 131 -5.18 -2.73 11.95
CA ILE A 131 -6.26 -3.63 12.40
C ILE A 131 -5.76 -4.90 13.08
N ASN A 132 -4.50 -5.29 12.85
CA ASN A 132 -3.96 -6.58 13.26
C ASN A 132 -2.90 -6.50 14.37
N CYS A 133 -2.12 -5.41 14.44
CA CYS A 133 -1.00 -5.29 15.35
C CYS A 133 -1.34 -4.40 16.55
N ALA A 134 -0.97 -4.82 17.76
CA ALA A 134 -1.12 -3.99 18.96
C ALA A 134 -0.29 -2.69 18.88
N ASN A 135 0.85 -2.76 18.19
CA ASN A 135 1.70 -1.60 17.93
C ASN A 135 2.02 -1.55 16.43
N PRO A 136 1.21 -0.84 15.62
CA PRO A 136 1.53 -0.64 14.20
C PRO A 136 2.78 0.23 14.05
N ALA A 137 3.34 0.29 12.84
CA ALA A 137 4.56 1.06 12.56
C ALA A 137 4.42 2.55 12.90
N VAL A 138 3.20 3.10 12.81
CA VAL A 138 2.88 4.49 13.17
C VAL A 138 1.46 4.59 13.75
N GLY A 139 1.26 5.51 14.68
CA GLY A 139 -0.02 5.79 15.31
C GLY A 139 -0.54 4.66 16.20
N ALA A 140 -1.85 4.59 16.40
CA ALA A 140 -2.50 3.61 17.26
C ALA A 140 -3.18 2.47 16.46
N GLN A 141 -3.43 1.36 17.14
CA GLN A 141 -4.27 0.28 16.61
C GLN A 141 -5.70 0.79 16.36
N MET A 142 -6.34 0.29 15.32
CA MET A 142 -7.72 0.60 14.94
C MET A 142 -8.63 -0.63 15.17
N PRO A 143 -9.90 -0.39 15.43
CA PRO A 143 -10.58 0.89 15.66
C PRO A 143 -10.23 1.49 17.02
N TYR A 144 -9.97 2.82 17.07
CA TYR A 144 -9.41 3.48 18.26
C TYR A 144 -10.40 3.62 19.42
N GLU A 145 -11.64 3.99 19.13
CA GLU A 145 -12.69 4.25 20.16
C GLU A 145 -13.42 2.98 20.62
N PHE A 146 -13.20 1.88 19.93
CA PHE A 146 -13.70 0.57 20.30
C PHE A 146 -12.56 -0.25 20.92
N PRO A 147 -12.85 -1.33 21.66
CA PRO A 147 -11.78 -2.20 22.13
C PRO A 147 -10.87 -2.57 20.96
N PRO A 148 -9.55 -2.35 21.04
CA PRO A 148 -8.62 -2.71 19.98
C PRO A 148 -8.79 -4.17 19.58
N GLY A 149 -8.75 -4.47 18.30
CA GLY A 149 -8.97 -5.82 17.81
C GLY A 149 -10.44 -6.24 17.71
N THR A 150 -11.35 -5.27 17.51
CA THR A 150 -12.79 -5.57 17.34
C THR A 150 -13.11 -6.32 16.04
N LEU A 151 -12.26 -6.22 15.01
CA LEU A 151 -12.42 -7.02 13.80
C LEU A 151 -12.16 -8.49 14.12
N SER A 152 -13.07 -9.36 13.66
CA SER A 152 -12.84 -10.79 13.78
C SER A 152 -11.62 -11.25 12.97
N PRO A 153 -11.02 -12.41 13.30
CA PRO A 153 -9.95 -12.97 12.49
C PRO A 153 -10.32 -13.13 11.02
N GLU A 154 -11.56 -13.47 10.70
CA GLU A 154 -12.07 -13.63 9.33
C GLU A 154 -12.15 -12.29 8.60
N GLN A 155 -12.58 -11.22 9.28
CA GLN A 155 -12.61 -9.88 8.72
C GLN A 155 -11.19 -9.34 8.45
N GLN A 156 -10.27 -9.64 9.36
CA GLN A 156 -8.85 -9.30 9.14
C GLN A 156 -8.24 -10.12 8.00
N ALA A 157 -8.58 -11.42 7.89
CA ALA A 157 -8.14 -12.29 6.80
C ALA A 157 -8.67 -11.82 5.44
N LEU A 158 -9.89 -11.30 5.38
CA LEU A 158 -10.44 -10.73 4.15
C LEU A 158 -9.60 -9.55 3.63
N ILE A 159 -9.20 -8.63 4.51
CA ILE A 159 -8.32 -7.53 4.14
C ILE A 159 -6.91 -8.04 3.78
N TYR A 160 -6.39 -9.00 4.54
CA TYR A 160 -5.10 -9.62 4.26
C TYR A 160 -5.06 -10.24 2.87
N ASP A 161 -6.03 -11.10 2.55
CA ASP A 161 -6.11 -11.81 1.28
C ASP A 161 -6.32 -10.85 0.10
N TRP A 162 -7.16 -9.81 0.27
CA TRP A 162 -7.30 -8.76 -0.75
C TRP A 162 -5.96 -8.07 -1.07
N ILE A 163 -5.19 -7.71 -0.05
CA ILE A 163 -3.87 -7.10 -0.26
C ILE A 163 -2.90 -8.10 -0.89
N ALA A 164 -2.91 -9.36 -0.43
CA ALA A 164 -2.05 -10.41 -0.95
C ALA A 164 -2.32 -10.73 -2.44
N GLU A 165 -3.56 -10.53 -2.90
CA GLU A 165 -3.96 -10.69 -4.30
C GLU A 165 -3.68 -9.45 -5.17
N GLY A 166 -3.03 -8.43 -4.61
CA GLY A 166 -2.63 -7.23 -5.36
C GLY A 166 -3.52 -6.02 -5.13
N ALA A 167 -4.41 -6.03 -4.15
CA ALA A 167 -5.27 -4.92 -3.74
C ALA A 167 -6.03 -4.28 -4.91
N THR A 168 -6.56 -5.11 -5.82
CA THR A 168 -7.28 -4.64 -7.01
C THR A 168 -8.72 -4.25 -6.66
N VAL A 169 -9.37 -3.50 -7.56
CA VAL A 169 -10.80 -3.20 -7.44
C VAL A 169 -11.65 -4.48 -7.57
N GLY A 170 -11.04 -5.55 -8.11
CA GLY A 170 -11.69 -6.82 -8.36
C GLY A 170 -12.30 -6.91 -9.76
N THR A 171 -12.69 -8.11 -10.12
CA THR A 171 -13.52 -8.38 -11.29
C THR A 171 -14.85 -8.92 -10.78
N THR A 172 -15.92 -8.68 -11.53
CA THR A 172 -17.31 -9.09 -11.16
C THR A 172 -17.52 -10.59 -10.91
N ASP A 173 -16.46 -11.38 -10.95
CA ASP A 173 -16.49 -12.85 -10.82
C ASP A 173 -15.88 -13.35 -9.49
N GLY A 174 -16.01 -12.59 -8.39
CA GLY A 174 -15.51 -12.99 -7.07
C GLY A 174 -16.04 -14.35 -6.63
N ILE A 175 -15.16 -15.34 -6.54
CA ILE A 175 -15.44 -16.67 -6.04
C ILE A 175 -14.48 -16.95 -4.88
N PHE A 176 -14.99 -17.34 -3.73
CA PHE A 176 -14.14 -17.84 -2.64
C PHE A 176 -13.37 -19.10 -3.07
N ARG A 177 -12.14 -19.28 -2.61
CA ARG A 177 -11.32 -20.47 -2.91
C ARG A 177 -12.02 -21.80 -2.64
N ASN A 178 -13.00 -21.81 -1.74
CA ASN A 178 -13.83 -22.97 -1.44
C ASN A 178 -15.07 -23.10 -2.34
N GLY A 179 -15.18 -22.28 -3.40
CA GLY A 179 -16.30 -22.32 -4.34
C GLY A 179 -17.60 -21.68 -3.84
N PHE A 180 -17.53 -20.88 -2.78
CA PHE A 180 -18.71 -20.17 -2.27
C PHE A 180 -18.90 -18.87 -3.04
N ASP A 181 -20.05 -18.72 -3.70
CA ASP A 181 -20.43 -17.51 -4.45
C ASP A 181 -21.11 -16.51 -3.51
N ILE A 182 -20.53 -15.33 -3.34
CA ILE A 182 -21.09 -14.26 -2.50
C ILE A 182 -22.31 -13.57 -3.12
N ARG A 183 -22.63 -13.82 -4.40
CA ARG A 183 -23.78 -13.22 -5.09
C ARG A 183 -25.15 -13.66 -4.57
N GLY A 184 -25.21 -14.48 -3.54
CA GLY A 184 -26.44 -15.02 -2.94
C GLY A 184 -26.98 -14.30 -1.71
N PHE A 185 -26.39 -13.21 -1.26
CA PHE A 185 -26.80 -12.49 -0.04
C PHE A 185 -27.66 -11.24 -0.28
N ASP A 186 -28.01 -10.92 -1.53
CA ASP A 186 -28.97 -9.85 -1.86
C ASP A 186 -30.41 -10.42 -1.95
N GLN A 187 -30.96 -10.87 -0.82
CA GLN A 187 -32.42 -11.08 -0.67
C GLN A 187 -32.88 -10.80 0.77
#